data_4d9fbd515e50faf3f59b41b355d895d3
#
_entry.id   4d9fbd515e50faf3f59b41b355d895d3
#
_cell.length_a   1.000
_cell.length_b   1.000
_cell.length_c   1.000
_cell.angle_alpha   90.00
_cell.angle_beta   90.00
_cell.angle_gamma   90.00
#
_symmetry.space_group_name_H-M   'P 1'
#
loop_
_entity.id
_entity.type
_entity.pdbx_description
1 polymer ?
#
loop_
_entity_poly.entity_id
_entity_poly.type
_entity_poly.pdbx_seq_one_letter_code
_entity_poly.pdbx_strand_id
1 'polypeptide(L)'
;MWLFVLFDLPVGTKSERRDATRFRNFLKDDGYLMLQFSVYARICRAEEAVDKHLTRVIKSLPSKGSVRALQVTDKQYARMKLLVGDSSKNEKAAAQQLVLL
;
A
#
# COMPACT_ATOMS: atom_id res chain seq x y z
N MET A 1 -11.89 5.49 -2.56
CA MET A 1 -10.56 6.11 -2.36
C MET A 1 -9.52 5.06 -2.07
N TRP A 2 -8.27 5.41 -2.24
CA TRP A 2 -7.14 4.50 -2.04
C TRP A 2 -6.22 5.05 -0.97
N LEU A 3 -5.68 4.17 -0.15
CA LEU A 3 -4.62 4.50 0.80
C LEU A 3 -3.33 3.85 0.30
N PHE A 4 -2.36 4.69 -0.04
CA PHE A 4 -1.03 4.26 -0.47
C PHE A 4 -0.08 4.27 0.70
N VAL A 5 0.79 3.27 0.75
CA VAL A 5 1.90 3.21 1.68
C VAL A 5 3.17 3.02 0.84
N LEU A 6 4.05 4.02 0.93
CA LEU A 6 5.30 4.06 0.18
C LEU A 6 6.44 4.05 1.19
N PHE A 7 7.44 3.23 0.95
CA PHE A 7 8.49 3.09 1.95
C PHE A 7 9.84 2.76 1.34
N ASP A 8 10.87 3.06 2.10
CA ASP A 8 12.25 2.74 1.82
C ASP A 8 12.83 2.19 3.13
N LEU A 9 13.07 0.89 3.17
CA LEU A 9 13.55 0.21 4.37
C LEU A 9 14.94 -0.37 4.15
N PRO A 10 15.84 -0.23 5.13
CA PRO A 10 17.18 -0.79 5.00
C PRO A 10 17.11 -2.33 5.02
N VAL A 11 18.00 -2.95 4.25
CA VAL A 11 18.10 -4.41 4.13
C VAL A 11 19.55 -4.90 4.23
N GLY A 12 20.42 -4.09 4.84
CA GLY A 12 21.85 -4.39 4.94
C GLY A 12 22.19 -5.46 5.97
N THR A 13 21.38 -5.57 7.03
CA THR A 13 21.58 -6.57 8.07
C THR A 13 20.46 -7.61 8.07
N LYS A 14 20.70 -8.73 8.72
CA LYS A 14 19.69 -9.78 8.87
C LYS A 14 18.46 -9.27 9.63
N SER A 15 18.68 -8.47 10.66
CA SER A 15 17.61 -7.85 11.45
C SER A 15 16.78 -6.89 10.60
N GLU A 16 17.42 -6.05 9.79
CA GLU A 16 16.75 -5.12 8.90
C GLU A 16 15.90 -5.83 7.86
N ARG A 17 16.43 -6.90 7.26
CA ARG A 17 15.67 -7.72 6.30
C ARG A 17 14.44 -8.35 6.95
N ARG A 18 14.58 -8.81 8.20
CA ARG A 18 13.47 -9.40 8.95
C ARG A 18 12.37 -8.36 9.19
N ASP A 19 12.75 -7.16 9.60
CA ASP A 19 11.80 -6.07 9.84
C ASP A 19 11.08 -5.66 8.55
N ALA A 20 11.81 -5.57 7.44
CA ALA A 20 11.22 -5.24 6.14
C ALA A 20 10.22 -6.31 5.70
N THR A 21 10.56 -7.59 5.84
CA THR A 21 9.68 -8.70 5.51
C THR A 21 8.43 -8.68 6.38
N ARG A 22 8.58 -8.42 7.68
CA ARG A 22 7.45 -8.33 8.61
C ARG A 22 6.50 -7.21 8.21
N PHE A 23 7.03 -6.05 7.86
CA PHE A 23 6.20 -4.91 7.45
C PHE A 23 5.44 -5.22 6.15
N ARG A 24 6.09 -5.82 5.15
CA ARG A 24 5.44 -6.23 3.90
C ARG A 24 4.34 -7.25 4.14
N ASN A 25 4.59 -8.23 5.00
CA ASN A 25 3.58 -9.23 5.34
C ASN A 25 2.40 -8.60 6.06
N PHE A 26 2.65 -7.64 6.95
CA PHE A 26 1.58 -6.90 7.60
C PHE A 26 0.69 -6.19 6.56
N LEU A 27 1.29 -5.50 5.60
CA LEU A 27 0.52 -4.79 4.57
C LEU A 27 -0.33 -5.76 3.75
N LYS A 28 0.22 -6.89 3.34
CA LYS A 28 -0.53 -7.92 2.60
C LYS A 28 -1.69 -8.44 3.43
N ASP A 29 -1.45 -8.76 4.70
CA ASP A 29 -2.48 -9.30 5.59
C ASP A 29 -3.58 -8.28 5.86
N ASP A 30 -3.26 -6.99 5.86
CA ASP A 30 -4.23 -5.91 6.07
C ASP A 30 -4.92 -5.48 4.77
N GLY A 31 -4.75 -6.25 3.70
CA GLY A 31 -5.51 -6.07 2.45
C GLY A 31 -4.88 -5.15 1.43
N TYR A 32 -3.61 -4.78 1.58
CA TYR A 32 -2.92 -3.98 0.58
C TYR A 32 -2.47 -4.85 -0.59
N LEU A 33 -2.46 -4.27 -1.77
CA LEU A 33 -1.90 -4.85 -2.99
C LEU A 33 -0.53 -4.23 -3.25
N MET A 34 0.41 -5.04 -3.66
CA MET A 34 1.72 -4.54 -4.08
C MET A 34 1.60 -3.99 -5.50
N LEU A 35 1.69 -2.69 -5.68
CA LEU A 35 1.69 -2.06 -7.00
C LEU A 35 3.08 -2.09 -7.60
N GLN A 36 4.07 -1.81 -6.78
CA GLN A 36 5.49 -1.88 -7.10
C GLN A 36 6.23 -2.32 -5.85
N PHE A 37 7.48 -2.71 -6.00
CA PHE A 37 8.30 -3.03 -4.83
C PHE A 37 8.37 -1.79 -3.92
N SER A 38 7.94 -1.94 -2.68
CA SER A 38 7.85 -0.85 -1.68
C SER A 38 6.76 0.18 -1.94
N VAL A 39 5.80 -0.10 -2.82
CA VAL A 39 4.60 0.72 -3.03
C VAL A 39 3.38 -0.18 -2.93
N TYR A 40 2.62 0.00 -1.86
CA TYR A 40 1.43 -0.78 -1.58
C TYR A 40 0.22 0.13 -1.50
N ALA A 41 -0.94 -0.37 -1.88
CA ALA A 41 -2.18 0.41 -1.79
C ALA A 41 -3.37 -0.49 -1.52
N ARG A 42 -4.35 0.06 -0.81
CA ARG A 42 -5.61 -0.63 -0.59
C ARG A 42 -6.80 0.30 -0.84
N ILE A 43 -7.92 -0.30 -1.19
CA ILE A 43 -9.19 0.42 -1.32
C ILE A 43 -9.75 0.67 0.09
N CYS A 44 -10.20 1.89 0.32
CA CYS A 44 -10.95 2.28 1.51
C CYS A 44 -12.24 2.95 1.04
N ARG A 45 -13.39 2.53 1.57
CA ARG A 45 -14.69 3.03 1.11
C ARG A 45 -15.12 4.30 1.82
N ALA A 46 -14.53 4.61 2.98
CA ALA A 46 -14.88 5.78 3.79
C ALA A 46 -13.67 6.30 4.52
N GLU A 47 -13.75 7.53 4.99
CA GLU A 47 -12.66 8.15 5.78
C GLU A 47 -12.34 7.34 7.04
N GLU A 48 -13.36 6.77 7.68
CA GLU A 48 -13.17 5.95 8.87
C GLU A 48 -12.30 4.71 8.56
N ALA A 49 -12.45 4.14 7.36
CA ALA A 49 -11.62 3.02 6.94
C ALA A 49 -10.17 3.47 6.71
N VAL A 50 -9.97 4.64 6.11
CA VAL A 50 -8.62 5.22 5.95
C VAL A 50 -7.97 5.39 7.31
N ASP A 51 -8.66 6.01 8.26
CA ASP A 51 -8.14 6.27 9.60
C ASP A 51 -7.81 4.96 10.33
N LYS A 52 -8.68 3.97 10.22
CA LYS A 52 -8.47 2.66 10.84
C LYS A 52 -7.21 1.98 10.30
N HIS A 53 -7.06 1.93 9.00
CA HIS A 53 -5.91 1.26 8.38
C HIS A 53 -4.62 2.04 8.57
N LEU A 54 -4.69 3.37 8.57
CA LEU A 54 -3.54 4.22 8.88
C LEU A 54 -3.06 3.98 10.30
N THR A 55 -3.97 3.88 11.27
CA THR A 55 -3.64 3.57 12.66
C THR A 55 -2.93 2.21 12.76
N ARG A 56 -3.39 1.21 12.01
CA ARG A 56 -2.74 -0.11 11.98
C ARG A 56 -1.32 -0.03 11.41
N VAL A 57 -1.12 0.75 10.35
CA VAL A 57 0.23 0.96 9.78
C VAL A 57 1.15 1.58 10.83
N ILE A 58 0.68 2.62 11.52
CA ILE A 58 1.46 3.31 12.55
C ILE A 58 1.90 2.33 13.65
N LYS A 59 1.03 1.43 14.05
CA LYS A 59 1.34 0.42 15.08
C LYS A 59 2.30 -0.68 14.59
N SER A 60 2.50 -0.79 13.29
CA SER A 60 3.31 -1.85 12.68
C SER A 60 4.58 -1.33 12.02
N LEU A 61 4.94 -0.07 12.26
CA LEU A 61 6.10 0.55 11.62
C LEU A 61 7.39 -0.15 12.02
N PRO A 62 8.33 -0.31 11.07
CA PRO A 62 9.67 -0.76 11.40
C PRO A 62 10.43 0.32 12.19
N SER A 63 11.51 -0.09 12.86
CA SER A 63 12.31 0.83 13.69
C SER A 63 13.20 1.76 12.88
N LYS A 64 13.48 1.41 11.62
CA LYS A 64 14.38 2.17 10.74
C LYS A 64 13.74 2.34 9.38
N GLY A 65 14.26 3.30 8.62
CA GLY A 65 13.79 3.58 7.28
C GLY A 65 12.77 4.69 7.24
N SER A 66 12.08 4.79 6.13
CA SER A 66 11.13 5.88 5.84
C SER A 66 9.83 5.26 5.34
N VAL A 67 8.70 5.66 5.91
CA VAL A 67 7.37 5.20 5.49
C VAL A 67 6.48 6.42 5.32
N ARG A 68 5.81 6.51 4.17
CA ARG A 68 4.86 7.57 3.85
C ARG A 68 3.50 6.97 3.54
N ALA A 69 2.45 7.65 3.91
CA ALA A 69 1.09 7.30 3.55
C ALA A 69 0.47 8.43 2.73
N LEU A 70 -0.30 8.07 1.71
CA LEU A 70 -0.94 9.03 0.81
C LEU A 70 -2.33 8.54 0.47
N GLN A 71 -3.32 9.36 0.77
CA GLN A 71 -4.70 9.07 0.38
C GLN A 71 -4.97 9.71 -0.99
N VAL A 72 -5.54 8.94 -1.90
CA VAL A 72 -5.93 9.45 -3.21
C VAL A 72 -7.38 9.05 -3.50
N THR A 73 -8.08 9.90 -4.27
CA THR A 73 -9.43 9.61 -4.72
C THR A 73 -9.38 8.57 -5.85
N ASP A 74 -10.53 7.97 -6.14
CA ASP A 74 -10.65 7.02 -7.25
C ASP A 74 -10.30 7.70 -8.58
N LYS A 75 -10.68 8.96 -8.75
CA LYS A 75 -10.33 9.74 -9.95
C LYS A 75 -8.82 9.96 -10.08
N GLN A 76 -8.17 10.28 -8.97
CA GLN A 76 -6.71 10.46 -8.95
C GLN A 76 -6.00 9.15 -9.29
N TYR A 77 -6.45 8.05 -8.71
CA TYR A 77 -5.91 6.73 -9.02
C TYR A 77 -6.06 6.41 -10.51
N ALA A 78 -7.25 6.68 -11.09
CA ALA A 78 -7.53 6.41 -12.49
C ALA A 78 -6.66 7.26 -13.45
N ARG A 79 -6.17 8.41 -12.99
CA ARG A 79 -5.29 9.28 -13.77
C ARG A 79 -3.81 8.89 -13.68
N MET A 80 -3.48 7.94 -12.82
CA MET A 80 -2.10 7.48 -12.69
C MET A 80 -1.62 6.92 -14.02
N LYS A 81 -0.42 7.32 -14.44
CA LYS A 81 0.18 6.87 -15.70
C LYS A 81 1.16 5.74 -15.41
N LEU A 82 0.89 4.59 -15.97
CA LEU A 82 1.82 3.46 -15.93
C LEU A 82 2.71 3.56 -17.16
N LEU A 83 3.91 4.06 -16.98
CA LEU A 83 4.81 4.38 -18.10
C LEU A 83 5.58 3.15 -18.60
N VAL A 84 5.89 2.23 -17.69
CA VAL A 84 6.55 0.95 -17.99
C VAL A 84 5.95 -0.10 -17.09
N GLY A 85 5.69 -1.28 -17.63
CA GLY A 85 5.13 -2.41 -16.88
C GLY A 85 3.64 -2.61 -17.15
N ASP A 86 3.07 -3.59 -16.45
CA ASP A 86 1.65 -3.92 -16.52
C ASP A 86 1.03 -3.94 -15.14
N SER A 87 -0.26 -3.55 -15.06
CA SER A 87 -1.02 -3.70 -13.82
C SER A 87 -1.21 -5.17 -13.49
N SER A 88 -1.09 -5.53 -12.21
CA SER A 88 -1.35 -6.89 -11.75
C SER A 88 -2.82 -7.26 -11.94
N LYS A 89 -3.11 -8.57 -11.95
CA LYS A 89 -4.49 -9.05 -12.01
C LYS A 89 -5.31 -8.56 -10.82
N ASN A 90 -4.72 -8.57 -9.62
CA ASN A 90 -5.40 -8.13 -8.41
C ASN A 90 -5.69 -6.64 -8.45
N GLU A 91 -4.76 -5.84 -8.97
CA GLU A 91 -4.95 -4.40 -9.14
C GLU A 91 -6.08 -4.12 -10.13
N LYS A 92 -6.11 -4.80 -11.27
CA LYS A 92 -7.17 -4.66 -12.28
C LYS A 92 -8.53 -5.07 -11.71
N ALA A 93 -8.59 -6.17 -10.98
CA ALA A 93 -9.82 -6.66 -10.37
C ALA A 93 -10.34 -5.67 -9.32
N ALA A 94 -9.46 -5.11 -8.49
CA ALA A 94 -9.82 -4.12 -7.48
C ALA A 94 -10.39 -2.84 -8.12
N ALA A 95 -9.74 -2.33 -9.17
CA ALA A 95 -10.20 -1.15 -9.89
C ALA A 95 -11.56 -1.40 -10.55
N GLN A 96 -11.77 -2.57 -11.13
CA GLN A 96 -13.04 -2.95 -11.74
C GLN A 96 -14.15 -3.04 -10.69
N GLN A 97 -13.86 -3.57 -9.51
CA GLN A 97 -14.82 -3.64 -8.42
C GLN A 97 -15.29 -2.25 -7.98
N LEU A 98 -14.40 -1.26 -7.97
CA LEU A 98 -14.77 0.12 -7.66
C LEU A 98 -15.77 0.68 -8.66
N VAL A 99 -15.63 0.34 -9.94
CA VAL A 99 -16.55 0.80 -10.98
C VAL A 99 -17.95 0.21 -10.79
N LEU A 100 -18.04 -1.00 -10.27
CA LEU A 100 -19.33 -1.68 -10.04
C LEU A 100 -20.04 -1.21 -8.78
N LEU A 101 -19.37 -0.49 -7.92
CA LEU A 101 -19.96 0.06 -6.70
C LEU A 101 -20.60 1.41 -6.96
#